data_e0dcf9622c44eb8eaf81d2eb4acbf5d1
#
_entry.id   e0dcf9622c44eb8eaf81d2eb4acbf5d1
#
_cell.length_a   1.000
_cell.length_b   1.000
_cell.length_c   1.000
_cell.angle_alpha   90.00
_cell.angle_beta   90.00
_cell.angle_gamma   90.00
#
_symmetry.space_group_name_H-M   'P 1'
#
loop_
_entity.id
_entity.type
_entity.pdbx_description
1 polymer ?
#
loop_
_entity_poly.entity_id
_entity_poly.type
_entity_poly.pdbx_seq_one_letter_code
_entity_poly.pdbx_strand_id
1 'polypeptide(L)'
;MNSETVIPPVLILRDGLVGLPDVHALDAVPIAGGAFVELLSRDIPGLGWLATSAEDVRGGMTAALRAAGRIEPEEVLLVLRARHGDPAIVTANLAGPLAVTPDGFTRQLVIEDPSCGVRSPMGRLVPQPFESD
;
A
#
# COMPACT_ATOMS: atom_id res chain seq x y z
N MET A 1 6.62 -11.88 19.51
CA MET A 1 6.37 -10.65 19.44
C MET A 1 6.01 -10.19 18.16
N ASN A 2 5.06 -9.63 18.00
CA ASN A 2 4.72 -9.26 16.80
C ASN A 2 5.23 -8.01 16.48
N SER A 3 5.63 -7.90 15.34
CA SER A 3 6.13 -6.70 14.87
C SER A 3 5.01 -5.97 14.26
N GLU A 4 4.08 -5.57 15.03
CA GLU A 4 3.02 -4.85 14.47
C GLU A 4 3.49 -3.64 13.80
N THR A 5 3.07 -3.46 12.58
CA THR A 5 3.37 -2.26 11.82
C THR A 5 2.42 -1.19 12.29
N VAL A 6 2.97 -0.14 12.85
CA VAL A 6 2.16 0.99 13.29
C VAL A 6 2.12 2.01 12.18
N ILE A 7 0.94 2.23 11.64
CA ILE A 7 0.73 3.23 10.61
C ILE A 7 0.36 4.54 11.26
N PRO A 8 1.04 5.65 10.95
CA PRO A 8 0.66 6.95 11.51
C PRO A 8 -0.76 7.31 11.12
N PRO A 9 -1.47 8.06 11.95
CA PRO A 9 -2.88 8.39 11.66
C PRO A 9 -3.06 9.33 10.49
N VAL A 10 -2.03 10.06 10.09
CA VAL A 10 -2.10 10.95 8.95
C VAL A 10 -0.90 10.69 8.06
N LEU A 11 -1.15 10.51 6.77
CA LEU A 11 -0.10 10.32 5.79
C LEU A 11 0.01 11.59 4.94
N ILE A 12 1.21 12.10 4.80
CA ILE A 12 1.48 13.32 4.05
C ILE A 12 2.18 12.96 2.75
N LEU A 13 1.58 13.36 1.63
CA LEU A 13 2.12 13.08 0.31
C LEU A 13 2.53 14.40 -0.33
N ARG A 14 3.81 14.70 -0.32
CA ARG A 14 4.28 15.98 -0.86
C ARG A 14 3.97 16.11 -2.35
N ASP A 15 4.12 15.01 -3.08
CA ASP A 15 3.93 15.04 -4.52
C ASP A 15 2.59 14.46 -4.94
N GLY A 16 1.72 14.19 -3.99
CA GLY A 16 0.42 13.61 -4.30
C GLY A 16 0.53 12.15 -4.68
N LEU A 17 -0.56 11.62 -5.22
CA LEU A 17 -0.60 10.26 -5.74
C LEU A 17 -0.49 10.28 -7.25
N VAL A 18 0.00 9.19 -7.81
CA VAL A 18 0.07 9.06 -9.27
C VAL A 18 -1.35 9.19 -9.83
N GLY A 19 -1.53 10.12 -10.76
CA GLY A 19 -2.85 10.39 -11.32
C GLY A 19 -3.72 11.31 -10.48
N LEU A 20 -3.32 11.60 -9.23
CA LEU A 20 -4.08 12.46 -8.33
C LEU A 20 -3.13 13.36 -7.60
N PRO A 21 -2.51 14.32 -8.29
CA PRO A 21 -1.46 15.13 -7.67
C PRO A 21 -1.95 16.09 -6.60
N ASP A 22 -3.26 16.28 -6.49
CA ASP A 22 -3.81 17.17 -5.48
C ASP A 22 -4.13 16.47 -4.17
N VAL A 23 -3.87 15.17 -4.05
CA VAL A 23 -4.09 14.45 -2.81
C VAL A 23 -2.81 14.52 -2.00
N HIS A 24 -2.78 15.38 -0.99
CA HIS A 24 -1.58 15.62 -0.19
C HIS A 24 -1.67 15.10 1.23
N ALA A 25 -2.85 14.79 1.72
CA ALA A 25 -3.02 14.28 3.08
C ALA A 25 -4.13 13.24 3.14
N LEU A 26 -3.83 12.14 3.81
CA LEU A 26 -4.79 11.06 3.99
C LEU A 26 -4.92 10.76 5.48
N ASP A 27 -6.15 10.59 5.94
CA ASP A 27 -6.38 10.03 7.25
C ASP A 27 -6.28 8.51 7.12
N ALA A 28 -5.53 7.88 8.00
CA ALA A 28 -5.33 6.44 7.99
C ALA A 28 -6.04 5.83 9.17
N VAL A 29 -7.06 5.03 8.90
CA VAL A 29 -7.91 4.44 9.93
C VAL A 29 -7.81 2.92 9.85
N PRO A 30 -7.22 2.27 10.85
CA PRO A 30 -7.14 0.80 10.80
C PRO A 30 -8.53 0.20 10.97
N ILE A 31 -8.78 -0.86 10.22
CA ILE A 31 -10.03 -1.61 10.31
C ILE A 31 -9.72 -3.09 10.32
N ALA A 32 -10.71 -3.88 10.68
CA ALA A 32 -10.59 -5.34 10.70
C ALA A 32 -9.39 -5.79 11.54
N GLY A 33 -9.24 -5.20 12.72
CA GLY A 33 -8.15 -5.58 13.62
C GLY A 33 -6.78 -5.17 13.14
N GLY A 34 -6.72 -4.22 12.23
CA GLY A 34 -5.45 -3.76 11.67
C GLY A 34 -5.05 -4.49 10.40
N ALA A 35 -5.85 -5.43 9.93
CA ALA A 35 -5.54 -6.13 8.68
C ALA A 35 -5.60 -5.19 7.48
N PHE A 36 -6.45 -4.17 7.56
CA PHE A 36 -6.59 -3.19 6.50
C PHE A 36 -6.57 -1.79 7.09
N VAL A 37 -6.29 -0.82 6.24
CA VAL A 37 -6.28 0.59 6.62
C VAL A 37 -7.16 1.32 5.62
N GLU A 38 -8.12 2.09 6.13
CA GLU A 38 -8.91 2.94 5.27
C GLU A 38 -8.20 4.27 5.14
N LEU A 39 -7.96 4.69 3.92
CA LEU A 39 -7.26 5.95 3.64
C LEU A 39 -8.27 6.92 3.07
N LEU A 40 -8.48 8.03 3.77
CA LEU A 40 -9.49 9.02 3.38
C LEU A 40 -8.79 10.34 3.07
N SER A 41 -9.07 10.87 1.89
CA SER A 41 -8.43 12.12 1.46
C SER A 41 -8.97 13.30 2.25
N ARG A 42 -8.06 14.12 2.75
CA ARG A 42 -8.43 15.40 3.38
C ARG A 42 -8.63 16.49 2.34
N ASP A 43 -8.01 16.32 1.16
CA ASP A 43 -8.06 17.35 0.13
C ASP A 43 -9.30 17.22 -0.74
N ILE A 44 -9.76 16.00 -0.98
CA ILE A 44 -10.90 15.76 -1.85
C ILE A 44 -11.94 14.99 -1.07
N PRO A 45 -13.01 15.66 -0.63
CA PRO A 45 -14.03 14.98 0.19
C PRO A 45 -14.67 13.81 -0.57
N GLY A 46 -14.89 12.72 0.17
CA GLY A 46 -15.52 11.54 -0.40
C GLY A 46 -14.57 10.61 -1.12
N LEU A 47 -13.31 10.98 -1.26
CA LEU A 47 -12.35 10.13 -1.95
C LEU A 47 -11.56 9.33 -0.92
N GLY A 48 -11.46 8.03 -1.13
CA GLY A 48 -10.72 7.18 -0.22
C GLY A 48 -10.40 5.84 -0.84
N TRP A 49 -9.58 5.09 -0.15
CA TRP A 49 -9.13 3.78 -0.60
C TRP A 49 -9.04 2.85 0.58
N LEU A 50 -9.02 1.56 0.27
CA LEU A 50 -8.70 0.55 1.25
C LEU A 50 -7.29 0.07 0.96
N ALA A 51 -6.45 0.00 1.97
CA ALA A 51 -5.07 -0.41 1.81
C ALA A 51 -4.75 -1.59 2.73
N THR A 52 -3.70 -2.30 2.40
CA THR A 52 -3.21 -3.39 3.24
C THR A 52 -1.70 -3.42 3.12
N SER A 53 -1.05 -4.14 4.02
CA SER A 53 0.39 -4.30 3.95
C SER A 53 0.79 -5.03 2.67
N ALA A 54 1.81 -4.54 1.99
CA ALA A 54 2.30 -5.20 0.79
C ALA A 54 2.75 -6.63 1.09
N GLU A 55 3.24 -6.89 2.30
CA GLU A 55 3.66 -8.23 2.68
C GLU A 55 2.50 -9.22 2.75
N ASP A 56 1.30 -8.75 3.01
CA ASP A 56 0.13 -9.61 3.05
C ASP A 56 -0.34 -10.00 1.65
N VAL A 57 0.07 -9.23 0.64
CA VAL A 57 -0.26 -9.52 -0.75
C VAL A 57 0.87 -10.28 -1.42
N ARG A 58 2.11 -9.83 -1.21
CA ARG A 58 3.26 -10.43 -1.84
C ARG A 58 4.40 -10.49 -0.84
N GLY A 59 4.57 -11.62 -0.17
CA GLY A 59 5.62 -11.77 0.84
C GLY A 59 7.00 -11.59 0.24
N GLY A 60 7.86 -10.90 0.96
CA GLY A 60 9.22 -10.63 0.50
C GLY A 60 9.38 -9.36 -0.31
N MET A 61 8.28 -8.69 -0.66
CA MET A 61 8.36 -7.50 -1.49
C MET A 61 9.08 -6.35 -0.78
N THR A 62 8.78 -6.14 0.49
CA THR A 62 9.42 -5.07 1.25
C THR A 62 10.92 -5.30 1.36
N ALA A 63 11.33 -6.53 1.67
CA ALA A 63 12.74 -6.85 1.77
C ALA A 63 13.46 -6.67 0.44
N ALA A 64 12.82 -7.06 -0.66
CA ALA A 64 13.41 -6.91 -1.98
C ALA A 64 13.61 -5.45 -2.35
N LEU A 65 12.62 -4.61 -2.04
CA LEU A 65 12.73 -3.19 -2.36
C LEU A 65 13.73 -2.48 -1.47
N ARG A 66 13.87 -2.90 -0.21
CA ARG A 66 14.93 -2.37 0.64
C ARG A 66 16.30 -2.75 0.13
N ALA A 67 16.46 -4.00 -0.28
CA ALA A 67 17.74 -4.46 -0.81
C ALA A 67 18.11 -3.73 -2.10
N ALA A 68 17.10 -3.33 -2.87
CA ALA A 68 17.33 -2.58 -4.09
C ALA A 68 17.50 -1.09 -3.86
N GLY A 69 17.42 -0.63 -2.61
CA GLY A 69 17.56 0.78 -2.30
C GLY A 69 16.36 1.63 -2.67
N ARG A 70 15.21 1.00 -2.91
CA ARG A 70 14.01 1.71 -3.31
C ARG A 70 13.27 2.30 -2.12
N ILE A 71 13.43 1.73 -0.93
CA ILE A 71 12.83 2.24 0.30
C ILE A 71 13.86 2.18 1.42
N GLU A 72 13.63 2.99 2.44
CA GLU A 72 14.47 3.02 3.62
C GLU A 72 14.05 1.95 4.62
N PRO A 73 14.93 1.52 5.52
CA PRO A 73 14.58 0.47 6.47
C PRO A 73 13.39 0.80 7.37
N GLU A 74 13.17 2.09 7.65
CA GLU A 74 12.08 2.48 8.51
C GLU A 74 10.75 2.57 7.80
N GLU A 75 10.73 2.45 6.49
CA GLU A 75 9.48 2.60 5.75
C GLU A 75 8.69 1.32 5.71
N VAL A 76 7.38 1.44 5.72
CA VAL A 76 6.49 0.31 5.50
C VAL A 76 5.77 0.51 4.18
N LEU A 77 5.41 -0.58 3.54
CA LEU A 77 4.72 -0.52 2.26
C LEU A 77 3.26 -0.88 2.45
N LEU A 78 2.41 -0.04 1.89
CA LEU A 78 0.99 -0.31 1.79
C LEU A 78 0.62 -0.37 0.32
N VAL A 79 -0.32 -1.24 -0.03
CA VAL A 79 -0.85 -1.30 -1.37
C VAL A 79 -2.33 -0.99 -1.32
N LEU A 80 -2.83 -0.31 -2.34
CA LEU A 80 -4.23 0.04 -2.42
C LEU A 80 -5.00 -1.14 -3.01
N ARG A 81 -6.15 -1.42 -2.42
CA ARG A 81 -7.01 -2.48 -2.92
C ARG A 81 -8.09 -1.89 -3.79
N ALA A 82 -8.42 -2.59 -4.85
CA ALA A 82 -9.54 -2.26 -5.69
C ALA A 82 -10.50 -3.44 -5.70
N ARG A 83 -11.80 -3.15 -5.73
CA ARG A 83 -12.81 -4.18 -5.76
C ARG A 83 -13.51 -4.10 -7.09
N HIS A 84 -13.65 -5.23 -7.76
CA HIS A 84 -14.39 -5.31 -9.00
C HIS A 84 -15.74 -5.95 -8.78
N GLY A 85 -16.53 -6.09 -9.82
CA GLY A 85 -17.91 -6.52 -9.67
C GLY A 85 -18.12 -7.80 -8.93
N ASP A 86 -17.21 -8.75 -9.07
CA ASP A 86 -17.32 -10.00 -8.33
C ASP A 86 -16.69 -9.82 -6.96
N PRO A 87 -17.45 -9.93 -5.88
CA PRO A 87 -16.89 -9.73 -4.55
C PRO A 87 -15.86 -10.78 -4.15
N ALA A 88 -15.80 -11.92 -4.84
CA ALA A 88 -14.76 -12.90 -4.57
C ALA A 88 -13.44 -12.55 -5.20
N ILE A 89 -13.40 -11.56 -6.08
CA ILE A 89 -12.17 -11.17 -6.75
C ILE A 89 -11.74 -9.81 -6.22
N VAL A 90 -10.67 -9.80 -5.47
CA VAL A 90 -10.12 -8.58 -4.91
C VAL A 90 -8.71 -8.43 -5.43
N THR A 91 -8.38 -7.24 -5.90
CA THR A 91 -7.06 -6.96 -6.44
C THR A 91 -6.38 -5.87 -5.64
N ALA A 92 -5.06 -5.83 -5.74
CA ALA A 92 -4.26 -4.82 -5.09
C ALA A 92 -3.32 -4.19 -6.11
N ASN A 93 -2.95 -2.95 -5.88
CA ASN A 93 -2.05 -2.22 -6.77
C ASN A 93 -0.61 -2.43 -6.30
N LEU A 94 0.03 -3.46 -6.81
CA LEU A 94 1.43 -3.73 -6.49
C LEU A 94 2.39 -2.88 -7.32
N ALA A 95 1.90 -2.24 -8.38
CA ALA A 95 2.74 -1.37 -9.20
C ALA A 95 2.95 0.00 -8.59
N GLY A 96 2.10 0.40 -7.65
CA GLY A 96 2.19 1.71 -7.03
C GLY A 96 2.05 1.66 -5.52
N PRO A 97 2.94 0.94 -4.82
CA PRO A 97 2.84 0.87 -3.37
C PRO A 97 3.19 2.20 -2.72
N LEU A 98 2.66 2.41 -1.53
CA LEU A 98 2.95 3.60 -0.75
C LEU A 98 4.03 3.26 0.27
N ALA A 99 5.10 4.04 0.27
CA ALA A 99 6.17 3.91 1.26
C ALA A 99 5.92 4.95 2.34
N VAL A 100 5.74 4.50 3.57
CA VAL A 100 5.32 5.35 4.69
C VAL A 100 6.40 5.35 5.75
N THR A 101 6.84 6.55 6.16
CA THR A 101 7.80 6.70 7.25
C THR A 101 7.07 6.74 8.59
N PRO A 102 7.78 6.51 9.69
CA PRO A 102 7.15 6.62 11.01
C PRO A 102 6.55 7.99 11.31
N ASP A 103 7.04 9.05 10.63
CA ASP A 103 6.51 10.39 10.82
C ASP A 103 5.30 10.68 9.96
N GLY A 104 4.91 9.74 9.10
CA GLY A 104 3.75 9.93 8.24
C GLY A 104 4.06 10.42 6.84
N PHE A 105 5.31 10.79 6.55
CA PHE A 105 5.64 11.18 5.19
C PHE A 105 5.54 9.96 4.29
N THR A 106 4.86 10.13 3.17
CA THR A 106 4.47 9.03 2.30
C THR A 106 4.80 9.40 0.87
N ARG A 107 5.25 8.42 0.11
CA ARG A 107 5.47 8.60 -1.32
C ARG A 107 4.99 7.35 -2.03
N GLN A 108 4.48 7.52 -3.22
CA GLN A 108 4.05 6.40 -4.02
C GLN A 108 5.18 5.99 -4.95
N LEU A 109 5.54 4.72 -4.89
CA LEU A 109 6.57 4.19 -5.77
C LEU A 109 5.94 3.76 -7.09
N VAL A 110 6.76 3.70 -8.13
CA VAL A 110 6.35 3.13 -9.41
C VAL A 110 7.23 1.90 -9.63
N ILE A 111 6.61 0.72 -9.62
CA ILE A 111 7.31 -0.53 -9.78
C ILE A 111 7.06 -1.04 -11.18
N GLU A 112 8.13 -1.20 -11.95
CA GLU A 112 8.00 -1.61 -13.34
C GLU A 112 8.20 -3.10 -13.55
N ASP A 113 8.22 -3.87 -12.48
CA ASP A 113 8.36 -5.31 -12.56
C ASP A 113 7.05 -5.91 -13.10
N PRO A 114 7.11 -6.74 -14.14
CA PRO A 114 5.87 -7.33 -14.69
C PRO A 114 5.10 -8.17 -13.69
N SER A 115 5.76 -8.67 -12.63
CA SER A 115 5.05 -9.42 -11.63
C SER A 115 4.26 -8.52 -10.67
N CYS A 116 4.43 -7.19 -10.75
CA CYS A 116 3.73 -6.25 -9.91
C CYS A 116 2.74 -5.46 -10.76
N GLY A 117 1.50 -5.87 -10.78
CA GLY A 117 0.50 -5.22 -11.59
C GLY A 117 -0.38 -4.28 -10.80
N VAL A 118 -1.10 -3.42 -11.51
CA VAL A 118 -2.04 -2.49 -10.90
C VAL A 118 -3.21 -3.23 -10.29
N ARG A 119 -3.57 -4.38 -10.87
CA ARG A 119 -4.69 -5.18 -10.40
C ARG A 119 -4.20 -6.59 -10.10
N SER A 120 -3.28 -6.69 -9.17
CA SER A 120 -2.73 -7.99 -8.79
C SER A 120 -3.74 -8.74 -7.93
N PRO A 121 -4.08 -9.97 -8.27
CA PRO A 121 -5.06 -10.72 -7.49
C PRO A 121 -4.55 -10.99 -6.09
N MET A 122 -5.41 -10.83 -5.11
CA MET A 122 -5.08 -11.20 -3.74
C MET A 122 -5.42 -12.65 -3.46
N GLY A 123 -6.06 -13.31 -4.41
CA GLY A 123 -6.44 -14.69 -4.27
C GLY A 123 -7.42 -14.85 -3.14
N ARG A 124 -7.16 -15.78 -2.27
CA ARG A 124 -8.05 -16.02 -1.16
C ARG A 124 -7.54 -15.40 0.09
N LEU A 125 -6.93 -14.23 -0.02
CA LEU A 125 -6.30 -13.54 1.09
C LEU A 125 -5.09 -14.32 1.60
N VAL A 126 -4.52 -15.15 0.74
CA VAL A 126 -3.29 -15.86 1.06
C VAL A 126 -2.14 -15.07 0.50
N PRO A 127 -1.16 -14.69 1.30
CA PRO A 127 -0.03 -13.93 0.80
C PRO A 127 0.70 -14.70 -0.29
N GLN A 128 1.11 -13.97 -1.32
CA GLN A 128 1.88 -14.54 -2.41
C GLN A 128 3.35 -14.17 -2.20
N PRO A 129 4.27 -15.11 -2.33
CA PRO A 129 5.68 -14.74 -2.18
C PRO A 129 6.09 -13.79 -3.30
N PHE A 130 6.97 -12.86 -2.96
CA PHE A 130 7.52 -11.97 -3.96
C PHE A 130 8.57 -12.74 -4.75
N GLU A 131 8.29 -12.97 -6.04
CA GLU A 131 9.17 -13.77 -6.85
C GLU A 131 10.00 -12.90 -7.69
N SER A 132 11.23 -13.22 -7.82
CA SER A 132 12.10 -12.50 -8.71
C SER A 132 12.30 -13.25 -10.00
N ASP A 133 11.67 -14.34 -10.19
CA ASP A 133 11.83 -15.07 -11.45
C ASP A 133 10.72 -14.82 -12.41
#